data_e4b8f8a2b0ab137b084579aab046a0e9
#
_entry.id   e4b8f8a2b0ab137b084579aab046a0e9
#
_cell.length_a   1.000
_cell.length_b   1.000
_cell.length_c   1.000
_cell.angle_alpha   90.00
_cell.angle_beta   90.00
_cell.angle_gamma   90.00
#
_symmetry.space_group_name_H-M   'P 1'
#
loop_
_entity.id
_entity.type
_entity.pdbx_description
1 polymer ?
#
loop_
_entity_poly.entity_id
_entity_poly.type
_entity_poly.pdbx_seq_one_letter_code
_entity_poly.pdbx_strand_id
1 'polypeptide(L)'
;ALLVLGGYVLYLQFTYYRIPDNTSISNQGASPEATTVQVGQTYTASTYNIGFGAYTPDYTFFMDEGIMQDGTRTVGTHGRAVSRNSVLYTTNGALTTVSSLNGGAAPDFILFQEIDTSSDRSWHVNQVSEAENRFSSYASYFAQNFHTAFLAYPLTEFHGTSNSGILTLSNVLASSATRRTYPIDESFPTKFFDLDRCFMITRYPTSDGHELVLINSHMSAYDKGGTSRAQQ
;
A
#
# COMPACT_ATOMS: atom_id res chain seq x y z
N ALA A 1 11.06 34.53 -4.00
CA ALA A 1 9.97 33.59 -4.31
C ALA A 1 10.33 32.72 -5.52
N LEU A 2 10.60 33.28 -6.74
CA LEU A 2 10.85 32.51 -7.96
C LEU A 2 12.07 31.57 -7.88
N LEU A 3 13.17 32.01 -7.26
CA LEU A 3 14.37 31.17 -7.08
C LEU A 3 14.09 29.97 -6.16
N VAL A 4 13.31 30.18 -5.10
CA VAL A 4 12.91 29.08 -4.18
C VAL A 4 12.02 28.08 -4.90
N LEU A 5 11.03 28.56 -5.64
CA LEU A 5 10.15 27.70 -6.43
C LEU A 5 10.93 26.93 -7.51
N GLY A 6 11.82 27.61 -8.24
CA GLY A 6 12.67 26.97 -9.23
C GLY A 6 13.59 25.92 -8.63
N GLY A 7 14.21 26.20 -7.48
CA GLY A 7 15.04 25.25 -6.73
C GLY A 7 14.24 24.03 -6.25
N TYR A 8 13.00 24.23 -5.79
CA TYR A 8 12.13 23.14 -5.39
C TYR A 8 11.71 22.24 -6.58
N VAL A 9 11.37 22.84 -7.72
CA VAL A 9 11.06 22.07 -8.94
C VAL A 9 12.28 21.27 -9.41
N LEU A 10 13.47 21.85 -9.35
CA LEU A 10 14.72 21.11 -9.65
C LEU A 10 14.95 19.97 -8.68
N TYR A 11 14.74 20.19 -7.38
CA TYR A 11 14.82 19.12 -6.37
C TYR A 11 13.87 17.98 -6.70
N LEU A 12 12.59 18.25 -6.99
CA LEU A 12 11.63 17.23 -7.40
C LEU A 12 12.07 16.49 -8.67
N GLN A 13 12.61 17.22 -9.66
CA GLN A 13 13.06 16.61 -10.91
C GLN A 13 14.29 15.71 -10.73
N PHE A 14 15.27 16.11 -9.90
CA PHE A 14 16.48 15.30 -9.67
C PHE A 14 16.26 14.09 -8.77
N THR A 15 15.23 14.13 -7.92
CA THR A 15 14.85 13.01 -7.05
C THR A 15 13.81 12.10 -7.67
N TYR A 16 13.23 12.49 -8.80
CA TYR A 16 12.21 11.72 -9.49
C TYR A 16 12.80 10.47 -10.14
N TYR A 17 12.19 9.33 -9.88
CA TYR A 17 12.38 8.09 -10.63
C TYR A 17 11.08 7.26 -10.64
N ARG A 18 10.99 6.29 -11.52
CA ARG A 18 9.90 5.32 -11.54
C ARG A 18 10.43 3.92 -11.22
N ILE A 19 9.64 3.16 -10.50
CA ILE A 19 9.97 1.77 -10.17
C ILE A 19 9.80 0.92 -11.43
N PRO A 20 10.83 0.16 -11.85
CA PRO A 20 10.74 -0.64 -13.07
C PRO A 20 9.59 -1.67 -13.04
N ASP A 21 9.00 -1.92 -14.21
CA ASP A 21 8.06 -3.02 -14.40
C ASP A 21 8.78 -4.38 -14.31
N ASN A 22 8.01 -5.43 -14.07
CA ASN A 22 8.47 -6.82 -14.03
C ASN A 22 9.61 -7.05 -13.01
N THR A 23 9.51 -6.41 -11.84
CA THR A 23 10.52 -6.53 -10.78
C THR A 23 10.23 -7.75 -9.92
N SER A 24 11.22 -8.64 -9.78
CA SER A 24 11.13 -9.79 -8.87
C SER A 24 11.15 -9.33 -7.41
N ILE A 25 10.26 -9.92 -6.61
CA ILE A 25 10.14 -9.66 -5.16
C ILE A 25 10.58 -10.91 -4.40
N SER A 26 11.54 -10.75 -3.50
CA SER A 26 11.98 -11.83 -2.62
C SER A 26 11.13 -11.90 -1.36
N ASN A 27 11.03 -13.09 -0.77
CA ASN A 27 10.46 -13.27 0.57
C ASN A 27 11.32 -12.54 1.62
N GLN A 28 10.67 -11.70 2.43
CA GLN A 28 11.30 -10.95 3.54
C GLN A 28 10.89 -11.49 4.92
N GLY A 29 9.85 -12.34 4.97
CA GLY A 29 9.32 -12.93 6.19
C GLY A 29 9.89 -14.33 6.48
N ALA A 30 9.10 -15.13 7.16
CA ALA A 30 9.44 -16.54 7.42
C ALA A 30 9.47 -17.37 6.14
N SER A 31 10.00 -18.56 6.24
CA SER A 31 9.89 -19.60 5.20
C SER A 31 8.95 -20.70 5.72
N PRO A 32 7.64 -20.60 5.44
CA PRO A 32 6.69 -21.63 5.84
C PRO A 32 7.10 -23.01 5.30
N GLU A 33 6.81 -24.07 6.07
CA GLU A 33 7.07 -25.44 5.63
C GLU A 33 6.22 -25.84 4.43
N ALA A 34 4.99 -25.30 4.37
CA ALA A 34 4.09 -25.52 3.24
C ALA A 34 4.59 -24.77 1.99
N THR A 35 4.98 -25.53 0.97
CA THR A 35 5.43 -25.01 -0.33
C THR A 35 4.46 -25.30 -1.46
N THR A 36 3.32 -25.94 -1.14
CA THR A 36 2.33 -26.40 -2.12
C THR A 36 0.91 -26.23 -1.57
N VAL A 37 0.05 -25.65 -2.36
CA VAL A 37 -1.39 -25.56 -2.09
C VAL A 37 -2.05 -26.90 -2.43
N GLN A 38 -2.76 -27.49 -1.49
CA GLN A 38 -3.40 -28.81 -1.67
C GLN A 38 -4.75 -28.66 -2.36
N VAL A 39 -4.90 -29.26 -3.51
CA VAL A 39 -6.20 -29.32 -4.24
C VAL A 39 -7.23 -30.05 -3.39
N GLY A 40 -8.45 -29.51 -3.32
CA GLY A 40 -9.54 -30.02 -2.50
C GLY A 40 -9.56 -29.52 -1.06
N GLN A 41 -8.54 -28.81 -0.61
CA GLN A 41 -8.57 -28.08 0.66
C GLN A 41 -9.18 -26.69 0.51
N THR A 42 -9.81 -26.19 1.57
CA THR A 42 -10.31 -24.81 1.65
C THR A 42 -9.22 -23.92 2.20
N TYR A 43 -8.93 -22.83 1.51
CA TYR A 43 -8.03 -21.77 1.94
C TYR A 43 -8.81 -20.48 2.11
N THR A 44 -8.35 -19.64 3.03
CA THR A 44 -8.95 -18.34 3.35
C THR A 44 -8.04 -17.22 2.90
N ALA A 45 -8.63 -16.16 2.38
CA ALA A 45 -7.91 -14.96 1.99
C ALA A 45 -8.59 -13.71 2.52
N SER A 46 -7.82 -12.70 2.91
CA SER A 46 -8.32 -11.37 3.24
C SER A 46 -7.61 -10.30 2.41
N THR A 47 -8.33 -9.25 2.09
CA THR A 47 -7.77 -8.02 1.50
C THR A 47 -8.17 -6.83 2.35
N TYR A 48 -7.22 -5.94 2.64
CA TYR A 48 -7.47 -4.78 3.49
C TYR A 48 -6.58 -3.60 3.11
N ASN A 49 -7.19 -2.52 2.63
CA ASN A 49 -6.53 -1.22 2.52
C ASN A 49 -6.53 -0.58 3.91
N ILE A 50 -5.36 -0.41 4.52
CA ILE A 50 -5.22 0.12 5.90
C ILE A 50 -5.04 1.64 5.95
N GLY A 51 -5.09 2.34 4.81
CA GLY A 51 -5.01 3.80 4.75
C GLY A 51 -3.79 4.36 5.45
N PHE A 52 -2.62 3.76 5.30
CA PHE A 52 -1.36 4.11 6.01
C PHE A 52 -1.55 4.40 7.53
N GLY A 53 -2.56 3.79 8.14
CA GLY A 53 -2.89 3.94 9.56
C GLY A 53 -3.38 5.33 9.97
N ALA A 54 -3.82 6.17 9.04
CA ALA A 54 -4.19 7.55 9.33
C ALA A 54 -5.69 7.74 9.64
N TYR A 55 -6.57 6.92 9.08
CA TYR A 55 -8.02 7.14 9.07
C TYR A 55 -8.67 6.85 10.42
N THR A 56 -8.46 7.77 11.35
CA THR A 56 -9.23 7.89 12.60
C THR A 56 -10.46 8.77 12.38
N PRO A 57 -11.50 8.75 13.27
CA PRO A 57 -12.70 9.57 13.08
C PRO A 57 -12.49 11.08 12.96
N ASP A 58 -11.36 11.57 13.44
CA ASP A 58 -10.94 12.98 13.40
C ASP A 58 -9.96 13.30 12.27
N TYR A 59 -9.69 12.33 11.36
CA TYR A 59 -8.79 12.50 10.23
C TYR A 59 -9.55 12.63 8.92
N THR A 60 -9.12 13.57 8.08
CA THR A 60 -9.58 13.74 6.70
C THR A 60 -8.41 14.06 5.79
N PHE A 61 -8.12 13.20 4.83
CA PHE A 61 -6.99 13.40 3.92
C PHE A 61 -7.25 14.56 2.95
N PHE A 62 -6.27 15.44 2.74
CA PHE A 62 -6.43 16.70 2.01
C PHE A 62 -6.89 16.54 0.54
N MET A 63 -6.74 15.35 -0.04
CA MET A 63 -7.23 15.04 -1.38
C MET A 63 -8.62 14.41 -1.39
N ASP A 64 -9.17 14.04 -0.24
CA ASP A 64 -10.49 13.43 -0.17
C ASP A 64 -11.57 14.50 -0.28
N GLU A 65 -12.53 14.27 -1.18
CA GLU A 65 -13.73 15.06 -1.33
C GLU A 65 -14.95 14.20 -1.02
N GLY A 66 -15.92 14.75 -0.32
CA GLY A 66 -17.13 14.05 0.05
C GLY A 66 -18.36 14.95 0.10
N ILE A 67 -19.52 14.34 0.30
CA ILE A 67 -20.79 15.02 0.54
C ILE A 67 -21.32 14.52 1.89
N MET A 68 -21.57 15.44 2.82
CA MET A 68 -22.16 15.15 4.11
C MET A 68 -23.63 14.71 3.95
N GLN A 69 -24.21 14.11 4.99
CA GLN A 69 -25.60 13.67 4.96
C GLN A 69 -26.61 14.80 4.70
N ASP A 70 -26.26 16.05 5.06
CA ASP A 70 -27.02 17.24 4.79
C ASP A 70 -26.85 17.82 3.37
N GLY A 71 -26.05 17.16 2.51
CA GLY A 71 -25.73 17.59 1.16
C GLY A 71 -24.56 18.58 1.06
N THR A 72 -23.93 18.97 2.19
CA THR A 72 -22.79 19.88 2.19
C THR A 72 -21.55 19.20 1.60
N ARG A 73 -20.89 19.85 0.63
CA ARG A 73 -19.59 19.40 0.12
C ARG A 73 -18.51 19.62 1.17
N THR A 74 -17.69 18.61 1.40
CA THR A 74 -16.53 18.67 2.31
C THR A 74 -15.26 18.29 1.57
N VAL A 75 -14.14 18.85 2.02
CA VAL A 75 -12.78 18.55 1.53
C VAL A 75 -11.91 18.27 2.74
N GLY A 76 -11.06 17.27 2.64
CA GLY A 76 -10.10 16.93 3.68
C GLY A 76 -9.02 18.00 3.86
N THR A 77 -8.35 17.99 5.00
CA THR A 77 -7.42 19.06 5.40
C THR A 77 -6.04 18.56 5.85
N HIS A 78 -5.91 17.28 6.20
CA HIS A 78 -4.68 16.75 6.77
C HIS A 78 -3.73 16.21 5.70
N GLY A 79 -2.46 16.62 5.78
CA GLY A 79 -1.38 16.06 4.95
C GLY A 79 -0.79 14.77 5.53
N ARG A 80 -0.98 14.53 6.84
CA ARG A 80 -0.45 13.38 7.56
C ARG A 80 -1.38 12.96 8.70
N ALA A 81 -1.20 11.74 9.20
CA ALA A 81 -1.93 11.22 10.33
C ALA A 81 -1.81 12.11 11.57
N VAL A 82 -2.84 12.11 12.43
CA VAL A 82 -2.95 12.99 13.62
C VAL A 82 -1.73 12.87 14.55
N SER A 83 -1.22 11.65 14.73
CA SER A 83 -0.03 11.41 15.56
C SER A 83 0.59 10.03 15.28
N ARG A 84 1.86 9.85 15.71
CA ARG A 84 2.50 8.53 15.68
C ARG A 84 1.72 7.48 16.46
N ASN A 85 1.16 7.87 17.61
CA ASN A 85 0.38 6.95 18.45
C ASN A 85 -0.93 6.54 17.77
N SER A 86 -1.61 7.45 17.05
CA SER A 86 -2.81 7.11 16.29
C SER A 86 -2.49 6.12 15.17
N VAL A 87 -1.38 6.30 14.46
CA VAL A 87 -0.92 5.35 13.42
C VAL A 87 -0.66 3.96 14.01
N LEU A 88 0.06 3.89 15.13
CA LEU A 88 0.31 2.61 15.81
C LEU A 88 -0.99 1.97 16.29
N TYR A 89 -1.91 2.73 16.86
CA TYR A 89 -3.19 2.23 17.32
C TYR A 89 -4.04 1.65 16.18
N THR A 90 -4.21 2.39 15.10
CA THR A 90 -5.01 1.95 13.94
C THR A 90 -4.36 0.78 13.21
N THR A 91 -3.03 0.82 13.03
CA THR A 91 -2.28 -0.30 12.42
C THR A 91 -2.45 -1.57 13.27
N ASN A 92 -2.22 -1.49 14.58
CA ASN A 92 -2.39 -2.66 15.46
C ASN A 92 -3.85 -3.15 15.52
N GLY A 93 -4.83 -2.24 15.43
CA GLY A 93 -6.24 -2.58 15.33
C GLY A 93 -6.54 -3.37 14.06
N ALA A 94 -6.05 -2.92 12.91
CA ALA A 94 -6.19 -3.62 11.63
C ALA A 94 -5.54 -5.01 11.67
N LEU A 95 -4.30 -5.11 12.15
CA LEU A 95 -3.58 -6.38 12.24
C LEU A 95 -4.25 -7.36 13.22
N THR A 96 -4.76 -6.87 14.35
CA THR A 96 -5.51 -7.67 15.33
C THR A 96 -6.80 -8.21 14.73
N THR A 97 -7.54 -7.38 13.99
CA THR A 97 -8.76 -7.80 13.30
C THR A 97 -8.46 -8.91 12.31
N VAL A 98 -7.46 -8.72 11.44
CA VAL A 98 -7.08 -9.72 10.44
C VAL A 98 -6.60 -11.02 11.09
N SER A 99 -5.87 -10.95 12.21
CA SER A 99 -5.36 -12.14 12.90
C SER A 99 -6.46 -13.06 13.48
N SER A 100 -7.71 -12.63 13.50
CA SER A 100 -8.84 -13.38 14.05
C SER A 100 -10.01 -13.59 13.08
N LEU A 101 -9.86 -13.23 11.80
CA LEU A 101 -10.95 -13.28 10.81
C LEU A 101 -11.45 -14.70 10.52
N ASN A 102 -10.57 -15.69 10.56
CA ASN A 102 -10.90 -17.07 10.23
C ASN A 102 -11.23 -17.86 11.50
N GLY A 103 -12.40 -17.60 12.09
CA GLY A 103 -12.87 -18.31 13.28
C GLY A 103 -11.93 -18.19 14.50
N GLY A 104 -11.24 -17.06 14.65
CA GLY A 104 -10.26 -16.82 15.70
C GLY A 104 -8.80 -17.06 15.28
N ALA A 105 -8.56 -17.42 14.02
CA ALA A 105 -7.24 -17.57 13.41
C ALA A 105 -7.03 -16.56 12.27
N ALA A 106 -5.80 -16.39 11.84
CA ALA A 106 -5.46 -15.59 10.68
C ALA A 106 -5.80 -16.33 9.37
N PRO A 107 -6.18 -15.61 8.28
CA PRO A 107 -6.34 -16.19 6.97
C PRO A 107 -5.03 -16.77 6.41
N ASP A 108 -5.14 -17.75 5.50
CA ASP A 108 -3.98 -18.36 4.84
C ASP A 108 -3.22 -17.36 3.96
N PHE A 109 -3.93 -16.42 3.36
CA PHE A 109 -3.39 -15.35 2.53
C PHE A 109 -3.93 -14.00 2.98
N ILE A 110 -3.05 -13.01 3.15
CA ILE A 110 -3.40 -11.66 3.61
C ILE A 110 -2.82 -10.64 2.64
N LEU A 111 -3.67 -9.79 2.08
CA LEU A 111 -3.31 -8.79 1.07
C LEU A 111 -3.60 -7.39 1.64
N PHE A 112 -2.53 -6.66 2.01
CA PHE A 112 -2.64 -5.29 2.47
C PHE A 112 -2.34 -4.30 1.35
N GLN A 113 -3.04 -3.17 1.35
CA GLN A 113 -2.77 -2.00 0.52
C GLN A 113 -2.59 -0.76 1.41
N GLU A 114 -1.94 0.27 0.87
CA GLU A 114 -1.59 1.50 1.59
C GLU A 114 -0.86 1.22 2.91
N ILE A 115 0.17 0.39 2.84
CA ILE A 115 1.00 0.03 3.98
C ILE A 115 2.37 0.68 3.84
N ASP A 116 2.73 1.55 4.80
CA ASP A 116 3.95 2.35 4.76
C ASP A 116 5.13 1.62 5.39
N THR A 117 6.33 1.84 4.83
CA THR A 117 7.60 1.43 5.45
C THR A 117 8.24 2.59 6.21
N SER A 118 8.30 3.79 5.60
CA SER A 118 8.81 5.00 6.24
C SER A 118 8.29 6.22 5.48
N SER A 119 7.29 6.89 6.03
CA SER A 119 6.66 8.08 5.45
C SER A 119 6.44 9.14 6.51
N ASP A 120 6.62 10.42 6.14
CA ASP A 120 6.26 11.53 7.04
C ASP A 120 4.77 11.50 7.38
N ARG A 121 3.90 11.15 6.40
CA ARG A 121 2.44 11.06 6.59
C ARG A 121 2.01 10.06 7.65
N SER A 122 2.80 9.02 7.89
CA SER A 122 2.56 7.98 8.90
C SER A 122 3.58 8.02 10.06
N TRP A 123 4.23 9.18 10.27
CA TRP A 123 5.18 9.41 11.37
C TRP A 123 6.30 8.38 11.43
N HIS A 124 6.79 7.94 10.26
CA HIS A 124 7.85 6.93 10.10
C HIS A 124 7.56 5.61 10.83
N VAL A 125 6.30 5.26 11.02
CA VAL A 125 5.92 3.93 11.51
C VAL A 125 6.12 2.92 10.38
N ASN A 126 6.97 1.93 10.60
CA ASN A 126 7.14 0.83 9.65
C ASN A 126 6.02 -0.20 9.84
N GLN A 127 4.91 0.01 9.14
CA GLN A 127 3.72 -0.84 9.23
C GLN A 127 3.95 -2.23 8.62
N VAL A 128 4.86 -2.34 7.63
CA VAL A 128 5.27 -3.63 7.08
C VAL A 128 5.91 -4.48 8.16
N SER A 129 6.87 -3.91 8.92
CA SER A 129 7.50 -4.63 10.04
C SER A 129 6.51 -4.98 11.16
N GLU A 130 5.53 -4.11 11.45
CA GLU A 130 4.45 -4.42 12.41
C GLU A 130 3.62 -5.63 11.94
N ALA A 131 3.30 -5.69 10.63
CA ALA A 131 2.58 -6.82 10.05
C ALA A 131 3.44 -8.11 10.07
N GLU A 132 4.71 -8.04 9.69
CA GLU A 132 5.64 -9.17 9.72
C GLU A 132 5.83 -9.72 11.14
N ASN A 133 5.92 -8.84 12.14
CA ASN A 133 6.00 -9.25 13.55
C ASN A 133 4.72 -9.94 14.02
N ARG A 134 3.54 -9.42 13.60
CA ARG A 134 2.23 -9.99 13.94
C ARG A 134 2.03 -11.37 13.31
N PHE A 135 2.44 -11.54 12.07
CA PHE A 135 2.32 -12.76 11.28
C PHE A 135 3.69 -13.43 11.08
N SER A 136 4.44 -13.59 12.16
CA SER A 136 5.85 -13.99 12.15
C SER A 136 6.15 -15.37 11.57
N SER A 137 5.13 -16.21 11.33
CA SER A 137 5.26 -17.51 10.65
C SER A 137 4.96 -17.44 9.14
N TYR A 138 4.54 -16.28 8.62
CA TYR A 138 4.15 -16.10 7.22
C TYR A 138 5.34 -15.69 6.35
N ALA A 139 5.35 -16.14 5.10
CA ALA A 139 6.15 -15.52 4.07
C ALA A 139 5.61 -14.10 3.79
N SER A 140 6.50 -13.16 3.48
CA SER A 140 6.21 -11.74 3.30
C SER A 140 6.76 -11.25 1.96
N TYR A 141 5.90 -10.67 1.14
CA TYR A 141 6.24 -10.12 -0.16
C TYR A 141 5.75 -8.68 -0.23
N PHE A 142 6.66 -7.72 -0.31
CA PHE A 142 6.34 -6.29 -0.38
C PHE A 142 6.69 -5.70 -1.73
N ALA A 143 5.72 -5.05 -2.38
CA ALA A 143 5.92 -4.29 -3.61
C ALA A 143 5.64 -2.81 -3.37
N GLN A 144 6.66 -1.97 -3.49
CA GLN A 144 6.52 -0.53 -3.38
C GLN A 144 5.68 0.01 -4.54
N ASN A 145 4.69 0.85 -4.23
CA ASN A 145 3.82 1.49 -5.21
C ASN A 145 3.66 3.00 -5.01
N PHE A 146 4.36 3.56 -4.05
CA PHE A 146 4.42 4.99 -3.82
C PHE A 146 5.72 5.38 -3.14
N HIS A 147 6.47 6.23 -3.77
CA HIS A 147 7.57 6.94 -3.17
C HIS A 147 7.56 8.38 -3.65
N THR A 148 7.87 9.32 -2.79
CA THR A 148 7.96 10.73 -3.15
C THR A 148 9.19 11.38 -2.53
N ALA A 149 9.70 12.39 -3.22
CA ALA A 149 10.50 13.44 -2.60
C ALA A 149 9.65 14.16 -1.54
N PHE A 150 10.28 15.07 -0.77
CA PHE A 150 9.53 15.86 0.22
C PHE A 150 8.50 16.76 -0.48
N LEU A 151 7.20 16.46 -0.26
CA LEU A 151 6.08 17.23 -0.78
C LEU A 151 5.69 18.32 0.21
N ALA A 152 6.00 19.59 -0.12
CA ALA A 152 5.69 20.78 0.68
C ALA A 152 4.23 21.23 0.48
N TYR A 153 3.29 20.30 0.51
CA TYR A 153 1.85 20.55 0.37
C TYR A 153 1.07 19.53 1.21
N PRO A 154 -0.08 19.89 1.85
CA PRO A 154 -0.61 21.25 2.04
C PRO A 154 0.36 22.16 2.82
N LEU A 155 0.29 23.48 2.58
CA LEU A 155 1.21 24.43 3.23
C LEU A 155 1.04 24.52 4.76
N THR A 156 -0.13 24.14 5.27
CA THR A 156 -0.46 24.11 6.70
C THR A 156 0.06 22.86 7.39
N GLU A 157 0.22 21.76 6.64
CA GLU A 157 0.68 20.47 7.17
C GLU A 157 1.28 19.65 6.04
N PHE A 158 2.60 19.75 5.85
CA PHE A 158 3.28 19.08 4.74
C PHE A 158 3.07 17.56 4.75
N HIS A 159 2.73 17.02 3.59
CA HIS A 159 2.67 15.57 3.37
C HIS A 159 4.04 14.91 3.57
N GLY A 160 5.11 15.60 3.16
CA GLY A 160 6.48 15.14 3.32
C GLY A 160 6.87 14.04 2.34
N THR A 161 7.84 13.24 2.73
CA THR A 161 8.28 12.05 1.97
C THR A 161 7.32 10.87 2.21
N SER A 162 7.18 10.02 1.21
CA SER A 162 6.38 8.80 1.32
C SER A 162 7.13 7.59 0.78
N ASN A 163 7.00 6.47 1.49
CA ASN A 163 7.43 5.14 1.06
C ASN A 163 6.35 4.13 1.47
N SER A 164 5.57 3.70 0.51
CA SER A 164 4.38 2.87 0.72
C SER A 164 4.27 1.79 -0.35
N GLY A 165 3.45 0.77 -0.09
CA GLY A 165 3.26 -0.29 -1.04
C GLY A 165 2.05 -1.15 -0.76
N ILE A 166 2.12 -2.33 -1.37
CA ILE A 166 1.20 -3.44 -1.17
C ILE A 166 1.99 -4.62 -0.58
N LEU A 167 1.40 -5.32 0.37
CA LEU A 167 2.02 -6.42 1.08
C LEU A 167 1.15 -7.67 0.94
N THR A 168 1.76 -8.78 0.54
CA THR A 168 1.14 -10.11 0.59
C THR A 168 1.85 -10.96 1.62
N LEU A 169 1.10 -11.47 2.59
CA LEU A 169 1.55 -12.45 3.56
C LEU A 169 0.88 -13.79 3.29
N SER A 170 1.58 -14.89 3.44
CA SER A 170 1.01 -16.23 3.24
C SER A 170 1.66 -17.28 4.12
N ASN A 171 0.86 -18.26 4.56
CA ASN A 171 1.35 -19.45 5.28
C ASN A 171 1.83 -20.56 4.33
N VAL A 172 1.79 -20.32 3.02
CA VAL A 172 2.41 -21.15 1.98
C VAL A 172 3.50 -20.34 1.30
N LEU A 173 4.67 -20.93 1.06
CA LEU A 173 5.78 -20.25 0.38
C LEU A 173 5.48 -20.14 -1.12
N ALA A 174 5.51 -18.92 -1.66
CA ALA A 174 5.36 -18.72 -3.11
C ALA A 174 6.61 -19.18 -3.87
N SER A 175 6.43 -19.77 -5.04
CA SER A 175 7.52 -20.10 -5.98
C SER A 175 8.10 -18.85 -6.64
N SER A 176 7.27 -17.80 -6.80
CA SER A 176 7.70 -16.50 -7.31
C SER A 176 6.75 -15.41 -6.86
N ALA A 177 7.28 -14.19 -6.75
CA ALA A 177 6.52 -12.96 -6.58
C ALA A 177 7.07 -11.89 -7.54
N THR A 178 6.17 -11.18 -8.23
CA THR A 178 6.56 -10.21 -9.25
C THR A 178 5.70 -8.96 -9.15
N ARG A 179 6.34 -7.80 -9.09
CA ARG A 179 5.69 -6.49 -9.22
C ARG A 179 5.46 -6.18 -10.70
N ARG A 180 4.25 -5.74 -11.04
CA ARG A 180 3.89 -5.26 -12.37
C ARG A 180 3.35 -3.84 -12.26
N THR A 181 3.84 -2.96 -13.11
CA THR A 181 3.45 -1.54 -13.16
C THR A 181 2.14 -1.36 -13.92
N TYR A 182 1.25 -0.54 -13.39
CA TYR A 182 0.10 -0.03 -14.13
C TYR A 182 0.47 1.18 -14.99
N PRO A 183 -0.27 1.46 -16.09
CA PRO A 183 -0.20 2.75 -16.75
C PRO A 183 -0.54 3.88 -15.79
N ILE A 184 0.26 4.94 -15.77
CA ILE A 184 0.11 6.12 -14.91
C ILE A 184 0.35 7.39 -15.71
N ASP A 185 -0.10 8.54 -15.19
CA ASP A 185 0.15 9.85 -15.81
C ASP A 185 1.60 10.31 -15.52
N GLU A 186 2.41 10.42 -16.55
CA GLU A 186 3.78 10.92 -16.48
C GLU A 186 3.92 12.40 -16.88
N SER A 187 2.81 13.10 -17.05
CA SER A 187 2.83 14.53 -17.42
C SER A 187 3.36 15.41 -16.28
N PHE A 188 3.97 16.54 -16.66
CA PHE A 188 4.39 17.57 -15.70
C PHE A 188 3.19 18.45 -15.31
N PRO A 189 2.97 18.79 -14.03
CA PRO A 189 3.73 18.40 -12.83
C PRO A 189 3.22 17.10 -12.14
N THR A 190 2.18 16.48 -12.68
CA THR A 190 1.45 15.34 -12.08
C THR A 190 2.36 14.19 -11.69
N LYS A 191 3.38 13.91 -12.51
CA LYS A 191 4.35 12.84 -12.28
C LYS A 191 5.04 12.86 -10.91
N PHE A 192 5.15 14.02 -10.26
CA PHE A 192 5.81 14.15 -8.95
C PHE A 192 4.90 13.77 -7.78
N PHE A 193 3.60 13.70 -8.01
CA PHE A 193 2.58 13.49 -6.98
C PHE A 193 1.82 12.18 -7.18
N ASP A 194 1.88 11.60 -8.39
CA ASP A 194 1.19 10.37 -8.68
C ASP A 194 1.99 9.15 -8.20
N LEU A 195 1.24 8.13 -7.77
CA LEU A 195 1.79 6.88 -7.27
C LEU A 195 2.35 6.03 -8.41
N ASP A 196 3.38 5.23 -8.09
CA ASP A 196 3.85 4.13 -8.95
C ASP A 196 2.88 2.94 -8.88
N ARG A 197 1.63 3.18 -9.29
CA ARG A 197 0.56 2.18 -9.22
C ARG A 197 1.00 0.84 -9.77
N CYS A 198 0.75 -0.21 -9.02
CA CYS A 198 1.16 -1.55 -9.39
C CYS A 198 0.20 -2.62 -8.87
N PHE A 199 0.37 -3.81 -9.39
CA PHE A 199 -0.10 -5.04 -8.79
C PHE A 199 1.08 -6.00 -8.57
N MET A 200 0.93 -6.89 -7.61
CA MET A 200 1.88 -7.95 -7.33
C MET A 200 1.23 -9.29 -7.60
N ILE A 201 1.92 -10.11 -8.38
CA ILE A 201 1.53 -11.49 -8.67
C ILE A 201 2.37 -12.40 -7.78
N THR A 202 1.73 -13.20 -6.93
CA THR A 202 2.39 -14.30 -6.20
C THR A 202 1.87 -15.64 -6.72
N ARG A 203 2.78 -16.59 -6.98
CA ARG A 203 2.46 -17.89 -7.56
C ARG A 203 2.79 -18.99 -6.57
N TYR A 204 1.85 -19.90 -6.39
CA TYR A 204 1.96 -21.01 -5.45
C TYR A 204 1.73 -22.31 -6.20
N PRO A 205 2.68 -23.24 -6.22
CA PRO A 205 2.47 -24.57 -6.81
C PRO A 205 1.27 -25.28 -6.16
N THR A 206 0.50 -26.01 -6.93
CA THR A 206 -0.58 -26.84 -6.44
C THR A 206 -0.24 -28.32 -6.50
N SER A 207 -0.88 -29.15 -5.69
CA SER A 207 -0.56 -30.58 -5.58
C SER A 207 -0.86 -31.40 -6.84
N ASP A 208 -1.57 -30.83 -7.81
CA ASP A 208 -1.87 -31.42 -9.12
C ASP A 208 -0.96 -30.92 -10.25
N GLY A 209 0.10 -30.16 -9.91
CA GLY A 209 1.10 -29.66 -10.86
C GLY A 209 0.71 -28.36 -11.58
N HIS A 210 -0.35 -27.68 -11.13
CA HIS A 210 -0.74 -26.34 -11.58
C HIS A 210 -0.24 -25.26 -10.62
N GLU A 211 -0.78 -24.05 -10.71
CA GLU A 211 -0.48 -22.93 -9.82
C GLU A 211 -1.75 -22.23 -9.36
N LEU A 212 -1.78 -21.87 -8.09
CA LEU A 212 -2.65 -20.81 -7.57
C LEU A 212 -1.94 -19.47 -7.79
N VAL A 213 -2.62 -18.55 -8.45
CA VAL A 213 -2.11 -17.18 -8.69
C VAL A 213 -2.92 -16.20 -7.86
N LEU A 214 -2.26 -15.49 -6.94
CA LEU A 214 -2.86 -14.38 -6.22
C LEU A 214 -2.35 -13.05 -6.78
N ILE A 215 -3.27 -12.11 -6.95
CA ILE A 215 -2.98 -10.75 -7.42
C ILE A 215 -3.39 -9.77 -6.32
N ASN A 216 -2.40 -9.11 -5.71
CA ASN A 216 -2.62 -7.97 -4.84
C ASN A 216 -2.50 -6.70 -5.68
N SER A 217 -3.51 -5.85 -5.67
CA SER A 217 -3.61 -4.70 -6.57
C SER A 217 -4.04 -3.45 -5.82
N HIS A 218 -3.46 -2.30 -6.20
CA HIS A 218 -3.89 -1.00 -5.73
C HIS A 218 -3.99 -0.02 -6.91
N MET A 219 -5.21 0.13 -7.43
CA MET A 219 -5.52 0.94 -8.62
C MET A 219 -5.67 2.42 -8.27
N SER A 220 -5.81 3.27 -9.29
CA SER A 220 -5.99 4.73 -9.12
C SER A 220 -7.27 5.07 -8.37
N ALA A 221 -7.17 5.96 -7.37
CA ALA A 221 -8.28 6.38 -6.53
C ALA A 221 -8.95 7.67 -7.07
N TYR A 222 -8.15 8.68 -7.41
CA TYR A 222 -8.61 10.03 -7.80
C TYR A 222 -8.77 10.15 -9.32
N ASP A 223 -9.56 9.25 -9.91
CA ASP A 223 -9.74 9.12 -11.35
C ASP A 223 -11.13 9.57 -11.75
N LYS A 224 -11.24 10.80 -12.29
CA LYS A 224 -12.52 11.36 -12.77
C LYS A 224 -13.03 10.54 -13.95
N GLY A 225 -14.16 9.87 -13.76
CA GLY A 225 -14.80 9.03 -14.76
C GLY A 225 -14.25 7.60 -14.90
N GLY A 226 -13.27 7.21 -14.09
CA GLY A 226 -12.75 5.85 -14.07
C GLY A 226 -11.88 5.47 -15.26
N THR A 227 -11.38 6.45 -16.02
CA THR A 227 -10.61 6.22 -17.27
C THR A 227 -9.29 5.51 -17.01
N SER A 228 -8.53 5.96 -16.00
CA SER A 228 -7.26 5.33 -15.64
C SER A 228 -7.48 3.92 -15.08
N ARG A 229 -8.50 3.75 -14.22
CA ARG A 229 -8.87 2.41 -13.70
C ARG A 229 -9.32 1.45 -14.79
N ALA A 230 -9.96 1.95 -15.83
CA ALA A 230 -10.36 1.11 -16.96
C ALA A 230 -9.17 0.65 -17.82
N GLN A 231 -8.04 1.34 -17.73
CA GLN A 231 -6.78 0.98 -18.40
C GLN A 231 -5.90 0.07 -17.53
N GLN A 232 -6.09 0.12 -16.23
CA GLN A 232 -5.39 -0.70 -15.22
C GLN A 232 -6.08 -2.06 -15.01
#